data_0034ab53afa98dec4ab27754d8dc69bc
#
_entry.id   0034ab53afa98dec4ab27754d8dc69bc
#
_cell.length_a   1.000
_cell.length_b   1.000
_cell.length_c   1.000
_cell.angle_alpha   90.00
_cell.angle_beta   90.00
_cell.angle_gamma   90.00
#
_symmetry.space_group_name_H-M   'P 1'
#
loop_
_entity.id
_entity.type
_entity.pdbx_description
1 polymer ?
#
loop_
_entity_poly.entity_id
_entity_poly.type
_entity_poly.pdbx_seq_one_letter_code
_entity_poly.pdbx_strand_id
1 'polypeptide(L)'
;MSMASHKSLDPENPDILYGSTSSLWDARHSIEWGIKRIAALGLQGIEPYAKQIEQHRSNPLALKEKFTAANVTLIDVSNGAKDQSTNFIDPEETEKTIEDHVAFARDFLQPLGCDLWKCNMGARPIGGTTEEQLKTLAETLNEIGRQTIDMGIRLAPHPHIWGPVEREHEVRGMLDLTNPDYVWLTPDTGHLCLGGMDPVQVMSDYLPRIAEVHLKDTYAKYRGNNATPTREQHTKTSVYHNMGGGGVDFVAVMKLLRDQHYKGWVVLDMDGPREGDDGFEAIGGNLDLAIDDYLAHNINFLRVILGVNLPPL
;
A
#
# COMPACT_ATOMS: atom_id res chain seq x y z
N MET A 1 5.90 -21.16 2.90
CA MET A 1 4.57 -21.77 3.16
C MET A 1 3.74 -21.68 1.89
N SER A 2 2.93 -22.75 1.56
CA SER A 2 1.98 -22.67 0.46
C SER A 2 1.02 -21.51 0.74
N MET A 3 0.98 -20.48 -0.14
CA MET A 3 -0.14 -19.54 -0.18
C MET A 3 -1.42 -20.35 -0.15
N ALA A 4 -2.43 -19.92 0.62
CA ALA A 4 -3.76 -20.48 0.51
C ALA A 4 -4.09 -20.53 -1.00
N SER A 5 -4.59 -21.67 -1.50
CA SER A 5 -4.89 -21.80 -2.92
C SER A 5 -6.13 -20.97 -3.22
N HIS A 6 -5.93 -19.67 -3.39
CA HIS A 6 -7.00 -18.79 -3.82
C HIS A 6 -7.42 -19.12 -5.25
N LYS A 7 -8.73 -19.07 -5.49
CA LYS A 7 -9.25 -19.14 -6.86
C LYS A 7 -8.80 -17.90 -7.61
N SER A 8 -8.27 -18.04 -8.82
CA SER A 8 -7.94 -16.91 -9.67
C SER A 8 -9.14 -15.99 -9.88
N LEU A 9 -8.93 -14.71 -9.66
CA LEU A 9 -9.92 -13.66 -9.91
C LEU A 9 -9.65 -12.91 -11.21
N ASP A 10 -8.40 -12.87 -11.68
CA ASP A 10 -8.07 -12.23 -12.95
C ASP A 10 -8.18 -13.24 -14.11
N PRO A 11 -9.02 -12.97 -15.13
CA PRO A 11 -9.22 -13.90 -16.23
C PRO A 11 -8.05 -13.94 -17.22
N GLU A 12 -7.22 -12.90 -17.27
CA GLU A 12 -6.11 -12.76 -18.21
C GLU A 12 -4.75 -13.09 -17.59
N ASN A 13 -4.63 -12.98 -16.25
CA ASN A 13 -3.42 -13.34 -15.53
C ASN A 13 -3.75 -13.98 -14.17
N PRO A 14 -3.78 -15.32 -14.07
CA PRO A 14 -4.20 -16.03 -12.86
C PRO A 14 -3.26 -15.86 -11.67
N ASP A 15 -2.06 -15.31 -11.87
CA ASP A 15 -1.06 -15.08 -10.82
C ASP A 15 -1.27 -13.72 -10.11
N ILE A 16 -2.21 -12.89 -10.57
CA ILE A 16 -2.59 -11.66 -9.87
C ILE A 16 -3.60 -11.99 -8.75
N LEU A 17 -3.27 -11.56 -7.54
CA LEU A 17 -4.13 -11.65 -6.37
C LEU A 17 -4.68 -10.27 -6.01
N TYR A 18 -5.90 -10.21 -5.46
CA TYR A 18 -6.58 -8.95 -5.15
C TYR A 18 -6.86 -8.82 -3.66
N GLY A 19 -6.50 -7.67 -3.12
CA GLY A 19 -6.69 -7.34 -1.72
C GLY A 19 -7.09 -5.89 -1.48
N SER A 20 -7.11 -5.50 -0.22
CA SER A 20 -7.36 -4.13 0.20
C SER A 20 -6.51 -3.76 1.40
N THR A 21 -6.05 -2.51 1.46
CA THR A 21 -5.51 -1.94 2.69
C THR A 21 -6.62 -1.77 3.73
N SER A 22 -6.25 -1.57 4.99
CA SER A 22 -7.21 -1.25 6.06
C SER A 22 -7.48 0.24 6.21
N SER A 23 -6.84 1.11 5.43
CA SER A 23 -6.87 2.58 5.55
C SER A 23 -8.29 3.16 5.58
N LEU A 24 -9.22 2.56 4.85
CA LEU A 24 -10.61 2.99 4.78
C LEU A 24 -11.38 2.84 6.11
N TRP A 25 -11.05 1.82 6.91
CA TRP A 25 -11.84 1.47 8.12
C TRP A 25 -11.03 1.36 9.41
N ASP A 26 -9.70 1.46 9.38
CA ASP A 26 -8.81 1.18 10.53
C ASP A 26 -9.09 2.07 11.76
N ALA A 27 -9.60 3.27 11.54
CA ALA A 27 -9.94 4.19 12.62
C ALA A 27 -11.25 3.85 13.35
N ARG A 28 -12.11 2.99 12.78
CA ARG A 28 -13.46 2.69 13.27
C ARG A 28 -13.71 1.22 13.57
N HIS A 29 -13.05 0.33 12.85
CA HIS A 29 -13.31 -1.10 12.90
C HIS A 29 -12.05 -1.90 13.21
N SER A 30 -12.22 -3.04 13.87
CA SER A 30 -11.13 -3.96 14.19
C SER A 30 -10.68 -4.74 12.95
N ILE A 31 -9.50 -5.36 13.06
CA ILE A 31 -8.99 -6.26 12.01
C ILE A 31 -9.95 -7.44 11.76
N GLU A 32 -10.63 -7.94 12.77
CA GLU A 32 -11.61 -9.03 12.63
C GLU A 32 -12.84 -8.60 11.81
N TRP A 33 -13.28 -7.36 11.96
CA TRP A 33 -14.31 -6.81 11.07
C TRP A 33 -13.82 -6.77 9.63
N GLY A 34 -12.60 -6.24 9.41
CA GLY A 34 -11.98 -6.19 8.08
C GLY A 34 -11.87 -7.56 7.43
N ILE A 35 -11.38 -8.58 8.15
CA ILE A 35 -11.28 -9.97 7.66
C ILE A 35 -12.64 -10.48 7.16
N LYS A 36 -13.69 -10.30 7.94
CA LYS A 36 -15.06 -10.74 7.55
C LYS A 36 -15.57 -9.96 6.35
N ARG A 37 -15.32 -8.63 6.32
CA ARG A 37 -15.82 -7.77 5.25
C ARG A 37 -15.14 -8.07 3.92
N ILE A 38 -13.82 -8.21 3.91
CA ILE A 38 -13.02 -8.54 2.72
C ILE A 38 -13.37 -9.92 2.17
N ALA A 39 -13.53 -10.92 3.05
CA ALA A 39 -14.01 -12.24 2.64
C ALA A 39 -15.40 -12.17 1.97
N ALA A 40 -16.33 -11.40 2.55
CA ALA A 40 -17.69 -11.24 2.01
C ALA A 40 -17.70 -10.53 0.62
N LEU A 41 -16.74 -9.64 0.38
CA LEU A 41 -16.56 -8.95 -0.90
C LEU A 41 -15.85 -9.81 -1.96
N GLY A 42 -15.34 -10.98 -1.58
CA GLY A 42 -14.63 -11.90 -2.47
C GLY A 42 -13.17 -11.53 -2.73
N LEU A 43 -12.62 -10.54 -2.03
CA LEU A 43 -11.19 -10.24 -2.07
C LEU A 43 -10.39 -11.29 -1.29
N GLN A 44 -9.11 -11.45 -1.64
CA GLN A 44 -8.27 -12.54 -1.20
C GLN A 44 -7.36 -12.19 -0.03
N GLY A 45 -7.10 -10.89 0.20
CA GLY A 45 -6.17 -10.47 1.23
C GLY A 45 -6.41 -9.08 1.81
N ILE A 46 -5.74 -8.81 2.93
CA ILE A 46 -5.73 -7.50 3.61
C ILE A 46 -4.29 -7.11 3.93
N GLU A 47 -4.01 -5.84 3.75
CA GLU A 47 -2.86 -5.12 4.28
C GLU A 47 -3.30 -4.22 5.44
N PRO A 48 -3.04 -4.58 6.70
CA PRO A 48 -3.30 -3.71 7.84
C PRO A 48 -2.13 -2.78 8.14
N TYR A 49 -2.41 -1.70 8.87
CA TYR A 49 -1.36 -0.94 9.54
C TYR A 49 -0.87 -1.65 10.81
N ALA A 50 0.42 -1.54 11.11
CA ALA A 50 1.00 -2.10 12.33
C ALA A 50 0.24 -1.67 13.59
N LYS A 51 -0.13 -0.38 13.70
CA LYS A 51 -0.92 0.18 14.82
C LYS A 51 -2.27 -0.52 15.03
N GLN A 52 -2.87 -1.08 13.98
CA GLN A 52 -4.18 -1.75 14.05
C GLN A 52 -4.08 -3.17 14.63
N ILE A 53 -2.92 -3.80 14.48
CA ILE A 53 -2.71 -5.21 14.86
C ILE A 53 -1.64 -5.41 15.94
N GLU A 54 -0.96 -4.36 16.39
CA GLU A 54 0.14 -4.46 17.37
C GLU A 54 -0.29 -5.07 18.73
N GLN A 55 -1.58 -5.01 19.09
CA GLN A 55 -2.11 -5.70 20.28
C GLN A 55 -2.01 -7.23 20.17
N HIS A 56 -1.81 -7.77 18.98
CA HIS A 56 -1.62 -9.20 18.74
C HIS A 56 -0.14 -9.63 18.79
N ARG A 57 0.81 -8.71 19.05
CA ARG A 57 2.25 -9.03 19.11
C ARG A 57 2.60 -10.10 20.16
N SER A 58 1.85 -10.15 21.25
CA SER A 58 2.05 -11.19 22.27
C SER A 58 1.58 -12.59 21.84
N ASN A 59 0.72 -12.69 20.82
CA ASN A 59 0.22 -13.95 20.29
C ASN A 59 -0.08 -13.83 18.77
N PRO A 60 0.96 -13.72 17.93
CA PRO A 60 0.78 -13.56 16.48
C PRO A 60 0.09 -14.76 15.82
N LEU A 61 0.27 -15.96 16.37
CA LEU A 61 -0.37 -17.17 15.82
C LEU A 61 -1.89 -17.14 15.92
N ALA A 62 -2.44 -16.57 16.99
CA ALA A 62 -3.90 -16.41 17.12
C ALA A 62 -4.47 -15.45 16.07
N LEU A 63 -3.71 -14.40 15.67
CA LEU A 63 -4.12 -13.55 14.57
C LEU A 63 -4.04 -14.29 13.22
N LYS A 64 -2.96 -15.04 12.99
CA LYS A 64 -2.81 -15.87 11.80
C LYS A 64 -3.95 -16.86 11.61
N GLU A 65 -4.39 -17.51 12.71
CA GLU A 65 -5.53 -18.43 12.68
C GLU A 65 -6.83 -17.75 12.24
N LYS A 66 -7.07 -16.50 12.64
CA LYS A 66 -8.25 -15.74 12.21
C LYS A 66 -8.26 -15.49 10.69
N PHE A 67 -7.11 -15.12 10.12
CA PHE A 67 -6.95 -14.96 8.68
C PHE A 67 -7.19 -16.29 7.94
N THR A 68 -6.55 -17.36 8.42
CA THR A 68 -6.67 -18.70 7.83
C THR A 68 -8.11 -19.22 7.88
N ALA A 69 -8.80 -19.06 9.00
CA ALA A 69 -10.18 -19.52 9.17
C ALA A 69 -11.17 -18.81 8.22
N ALA A 70 -10.87 -17.57 7.83
CA ALA A 70 -11.67 -16.80 6.90
C ALA A 70 -11.27 -17.00 5.42
N ASN A 71 -10.20 -17.77 5.16
CA ASN A 71 -9.57 -17.90 3.84
C ASN A 71 -9.17 -16.53 3.25
N VAL A 72 -8.68 -15.63 4.10
CA VAL A 72 -8.12 -14.31 3.74
C VAL A 72 -6.63 -14.34 4.05
N THR A 73 -5.81 -13.84 3.15
CA THR A 73 -4.36 -13.74 3.35
C THR A 73 -4.01 -12.42 4.04
N LEU A 74 -3.13 -12.47 5.04
CA LEU A 74 -2.38 -11.29 5.46
C LEU A 74 -1.34 -11.02 4.38
N ILE A 75 -1.55 -9.97 3.58
CA ILE A 75 -0.69 -9.63 2.44
C ILE A 75 0.67 -9.21 2.95
N ASP A 76 0.67 -8.13 3.68
CA ASP A 76 1.80 -7.55 4.39
C ASP A 76 1.29 -6.73 5.58
N VAL A 77 2.17 -5.94 6.19
CA VAL A 77 1.81 -5.00 7.27
C VAL A 77 2.50 -3.67 7.00
N SER A 78 1.72 -2.62 6.82
CA SER A 78 2.28 -1.27 6.75
C SER A 78 2.97 -0.91 8.07
N ASN A 79 4.24 -0.48 8.04
CA ASN A 79 5.00 -0.13 9.23
C ASN A 79 4.39 1.06 10.02
N GLY A 80 5.01 1.44 11.14
CA GLY A 80 4.57 2.54 12.00
C GLY A 80 3.88 2.05 13.27
N ALA A 81 4.35 0.94 13.86
CA ALA A 81 4.05 0.59 15.24
C ALA A 81 4.56 1.69 16.20
N LYS A 82 3.99 1.77 17.39
CA LYS A 82 4.31 2.84 18.37
C LYS A 82 5.77 2.92 18.76
N ASP A 83 6.47 1.80 18.71
CA ASP A 83 7.87 1.64 19.06
C ASP A 83 8.82 1.69 17.85
N GLN A 84 8.31 1.98 16.65
CA GLN A 84 9.12 2.09 15.44
C GLN A 84 9.46 3.54 15.10
N SER A 85 10.75 3.85 14.96
CA SER A 85 11.17 5.07 14.27
C SER A 85 10.84 4.94 12.78
N THR A 86 10.22 5.97 12.21
CA THR A 86 9.93 6.06 10.77
C THR A 86 10.74 7.16 10.08
N ASN A 87 11.81 7.64 10.71
CA ASN A 87 12.66 8.70 10.16
C ASN A 87 13.85 8.09 9.41
N PHE A 88 13.64 7.75 8.14
CA PHE A 88 14.65 7.07 7.31
C PHE A 88 15.72 8.00 6.73
N ILE A 89 15.54 9.31 6.83
CA ILE A 89 16.43 10.31 6.22
C ILE A 89 17.41 10.95 7.19
N ASP A 90 17.32 10.61 8.47
CA ASP A 90 18.13 11.19 9.53
C ASP A 90 19.25 10.23 9.91
N PRO A 91 20.53 10.59 9.69
CA PRO A 91 21.65 9.73 10.02
C PRO A 91 21.76 9.44 11.53
N GLU A 92 21.22 10.32 12.40
CA GLU A 92 21.21 10.10 13.85
C GLU A 92 20.18 9.05 14.28
N GLU A 93 19.12 8.84 13.48
CA GLU A 93 18.05 7.85 13.73
C GLU A 93 18.27 6.53 12.98
N THR A 94 19.26 6.44 12.09
CA THR A 94 19.46 5.27 11.19
C THR A 94 19.57 3.97 11.98
N GLU A 95 20.46 3.90 12.99
CA GLU A 95 20.69 2.68 13.78
C GLU A 95 19.39 2.23 14.47
N LYS A 96 18.73 3.17 15.14
CA LYS A 96 17.44 2.90 15.81
C LYS A 96 16.36 2.47 14.83
N THR A 97 16.24 3.11 13.67
CA THR A 97 15.27 2.76 12.64
C THR A 97 15.49 1.32 12.15
N ILE A 98 16.74 0.92 11.91
CA ILE A 98 17.09 -0.44 11.52
C ILE A 98 16.73 -1.44 12.63
N GLU A 99 17.16 -1.19 13.87
CA GLU A 99 16.90 -2.09 15.00
C GLU A 99 15.40 -2.30 15.24
N ASP A 100 14.62 -1.21 15.29
CA ASP A 100 13.17 -1.26 15.51
C ASP A 100 12.46 -2.09 14.42
N HIS A 101 12.84 -1.88 13.15
CA HIS A 101 12.24 -2.59 12.02
C HIS A 101 12.63 -4.05 12.00
N VAL A 102 13.90 -4.39 12.19
CA VAL A 102 14.37 -5.77 12.21
C VAL A 102 13.76 -6.55 13.38
N ALA A 103 13.67 -5.92 14.56
CA ALA A 103 13.02 -6.52 15.72
C ALA A 103 11.53 -6.80 15.45
N PHE A 104 10.81 -5.85 14.85
CA PHE A 104 9.40 -6.03 14.50
C PHE A 104 9.21 -7.16 13.46
N ALA A 105 10.06 -7.21 12.46
CA ALA A 105 10.03 -8.27 11.45
C ALA A 105 10.25 -9.65 12.09
N ARG A 106 11.28 -9.80 12.92
CA ARG A 106 11.62 -11.05 13.59
C ARG A 106 10.57 -11.49 14.59
N ASP A 107 10.09 -10.57 15.43
CA ASP A 107 9.27 -10.90 16.59
C ASP A 107 7.76 -10.95 16.27
N PHE A 108 7.34 -10.36 15.14
CA PHE A 108 5.94 -10.29 14.79
C PHE A 108 5.63 -10.75 13.34
N LEU A 109 6.28 -10.18 12.31
CA LEU A 109 5.93 -10.53 10.93
C LEU A 109 6.30 -11.98 10.57
N GLN A 110 7.49 -12.43 10.96
CA GLN A 110 7.95 -13.78 10.68
C GLN A 110 7.04 -14.85 11.33
N PRO A 111 6.65 -14.75 12.61
CA PRO A 111 5.67 -15.66 13.22
C PRO A 111 4.30 -15.64 12.54
N LEU A 112 3.84 -14.47 12.05
CA LEU A 112 2.61 -14.36 11.27
C LEU A 112 2.73 -15.10 9.93
N GLY A 113 3.94 -15.32 9.44
CA GLY A 113 4.22 -15.90 8.12
C GLY A 113 4.06 -14.89 7.00
N CYS A 114 4.21 -13.61 7.31
CA CYS A 114 4.26 -12.52 6.36
C CYS A 114 5.56 -12.61 5.56
N ASP A 115 5.49 -12.59 4.23
CA ASP A 115 6.66 -12.68 3.34
C ASP A 115 6.92 -11.38 2.57
N LEU A 116 6.11 -10.37 2.83
CA LEU A 116 6.22 -9.04 2.27
C LEU A 116 6.03 -8.00 3.38
N TRP A 117 6.73 -6.89 3.29
CA TRP A 117 6.61 -5.79 4.22
C TRP A 117 6.67 -4.44 3.52
N LYS A 118 5.54 -3.78 3.43
CA LYS A 118 5.45 -2.41 2.93
C LYS A 118 6.00 -1.42 3.96
N CYS A 119 6.82 -0.49 3.51
CA CYS A 119 7.50 0.46 4.35
C CYS A 119 7.22 1.91 3.94
N ASN A 120 6.59 2.66 4.85
CA ASN A 120 6.52 4.13 4.79
C ASN A 120 7.79 4.72 5.38
N MET A 121 8.38 5.71 4.72
CA MET A 121 9.72 6.20 5.01
C MET A 121 9.75 7.52 5.78
N GLY A 122 8.59 7.93 6.32
CA GLY A 122 8.46 9.12 7.15
C GLY A 122 7.90 10.35 6.45
N ALA A 123 8.16 11.51 7.05
CA ALA A 123 7.63 12.78 6.58
C ALA A 123 8.61 13.50 5.64
N ARG A 124 8.07 14.24 4.67
CA ARG A 124 8.84 15.07 3.76
C ARG A 124 9.51 16.21 4.52
N PRO A 125 10.83 16.43 4.37
CA PRO A 125 11.50 17.57 4.95
C PRO A 125 11.07 18.89 4.27
N ILE A 126 11.16 19.99 4.99
CA ILE A 126 10.93 21.32 4.44
C ILE A 126 11.98 21.57 3.35
N GLY A 127 11.53 21.97 2.18
CA GLY A 127 12.40 22.20 1.03
C GLY A 127 12.67 21.00 0.14
N GLY A 128 12.12 19.83 0.49
CA GLY A 128 12.31 18.57 -0.23
C GLY A 128 13.48 17.75 0.30
N THR A 129 13.61 16.54 -0.22
CA THR A 129 14.66 15.59 0.19
C THR A 129 15.96 15.91 -0.56
N THR A 130 17.06 16.06 0.16
CA THR A 130 18.39 16.28 -0.43
C THR A 130 18.98 14.95 -0.92
N GLU A 131 20.00 15.03 -1.79
CA GLU A 131 20.73 13.84 -2.25
C GLU A 131 21.36 13.05 -1.09
N GLU A 132 21.88 13.76 -0.08
CA GLU A 132 22.46 13.14 1.12
C GLU A 132 21.41 12.42 1.96
N GLN A 133 20.24 13.04 2.16
CA GLN A 133 19.11 12.40 2.83
C GLN A 133 18.59 11.18 2.05
N LEU A 134 18.54 11.25 0.73
CA LEU A 134 18.14 10.13 -0.11
C LEU A 134 19.14 8.97 -0.01
N LYS A 135 20.43 9.27 0.09
CA LYS A 135 21.47 8.28 0.32
C LYS A 135 21.32 7.61 1.69
N THR A 136 21.13 8.39 2.77
CA THR A 136 20.86 7.84 4.11
C THR A 136 19.65 6.92 4.11
N LEU A 137 18.56 7.33 3.46
CA LEU A 137 17.35 6.53 3.30
C LEU A 137 17.64 5.21 2.59
N ALA A 138 18.37 5.24 1.48
CA ALA A 138 18.71 4.04 0.72
C ALA A 138 19.62 3.08 1.51
N GLU A 139 20.59 3.60 2.26
CA GLU A 139 21.45 2.81 3.15
C GLU A 139 20.63 2.12 4.25
N THR A 140 19.69 2.86 4.87
CA THR A 140 18.76 2.32 5.87
C THR A 140 17.88 1.21 5.30
N LEU A 141 17.29 1.42 4.12
CA LEU A 141 16.48 0.41 3.43
C LEU A 141 17.29 -0.84 3.07
N ASN A 142 18.52 -0.65 2.54
CA ASN A 142 19.39 -1.76 2.18
C ASN A 142 19.71 -2.63 3.40
N GLU A 143 20.01 -2.04 4.54
CA GLU A 143 20.36 -2.80 5.74
C GLU A 143 19.15 -3.50 6.34
N ILE A 144 17.98 -2.86 6.41
CA ILE A 144 16.74 -3.51 6.84
C ILE A 144 16.41 -4.68 5.87
N GLY A 145 16.43 -4.42 4.56
CA GLY A 145 16.12 -5.43 3.55
C GLY A 145 17.07 -6.63 3.60
N ARG A 146 18.38 -6.38 3.76
CA ARG A 146 19.40 -7.43 3.92
C ARG A 146 19.13 -8.33 5.13
N GLN A 147 18.69 -7.76 6.25
CA GLN A 147 18.37 -8.56 7.46
C GLN A 147 17.02 -9.26 7.36
N THR A 148 16.02 -8.64 6.73
CA THR A 148 14.68 -9.22 6.65
C THR A 148 14.55 -10.30 5.58
N ILE A 149 15.36 -10.25 4.51
CA ILE A 149 15.36 -11.32 3.49
C ILE A 149 15.80 -12.67 4.04
N ASP A 150 16.72 -12.69 5.01
CA ASP A 150 17.12 -13.91 5.72
C ASP A 150 15.99 -14.51 6.57
N MET A 151 14.99 -13.71 6.91
CA MET A 151 13.75 -14.14 7.59
C MET A 151 12.66 -14.58 6.61
N GLY A 152 12.92 -14.49 5.29
CA GLY A 152 11.95 -14.74 4.23
C GLY A 152 10.98 -13.58 3.99
N ILE A 153 11.32 -12.35 4.40
CA ILE A 153 10.48 -11.15 4.29
C ILE A 153 11.13 -10.18 3.32
N ARG A 154 10.42 -9.84 2.24
CA ARG A 154 10.81 -8.85 1.25
C ARG A 154 10.43 -7.46 1.72
N LEU A 155 11.38 -6.53 1.80
CA LEU A 155 11.12 -5.14 2.13
C LEU A 155 10.73 -4.37 0.86
N ALA A 156 9.61 -3.66 0.89
CA ALA A 156 9.10 -2.89 -0.25
C ALA A 156 8.74 -1.46 0.18
N PRO A 157 9.63 -0.47 -0.01
CA PRO A 157 9.32 0.93 0.23
C PRO A 157 8.16 1.39 -0.66
N HIS A 158 7.34 2.26 -0.07
CA HIS A 158 6.14 2.83 -0.65
C HIS A 158 6.33 4.34 -0.85
N PRO A 159 6.67 4.80 -2.06
CA PRO A 159 6.71 6.23 -2.38
C PRO A 159 5.36 6.90 -2.11
N HIS A 160 5.40 7.96 -1.34
CA HIS A 160 4.18 8.61 -0.86
C HIS A 160 4.31 10.14 -0.96
N ILE A 161 3.26 10.82 -1.45
CA ILE A 161 3.24 12.28 -1.37
C ILE A 161 3.35 12.72 0.09
N TRP A 162 4.03 13.84 0.33
CA TRP A 162 4.39 14.36 1.65
C TRP A 162 5.37 13.47 2.43
N GLY A 163 5.91 12.44 1.78
CA GLY A 163 7.02 11.62 2.26
C GLY A 163 8.37 12.07 1.68
N PRO A 164 9.48 11.50 2.14
CA PRO A 164 10.79 11.84 1.61
C PRO A 164 10.99 11.40 0.15
N VAL A 165 10.25 10.40 -0.31
CA VAL A 165 10.26 9.93 -1.70
C VAL A 165 8.91 10.25 -2.34
N GLU A 166 8.80 11.47 -2.91
CA GLU A 166 7.57 12.02 -3.47
C GLU A 166 7.68 12.27 -4.98
N ARG A 167 8.87 12.67 -5.46
CA ARG A 167 9.11 13.12 -6.82
C ARG A 167 9.82 12.06 -7.65
N GLU A 168 9.71 12.17 -8.99
CA GLU A 168 10.30 11.19 -9.90
C GLU A 168 11.80 10.96 -9.66
N HIS A 169 12.58 12.04 -9.50
CA HIS A 169 14.02 11.93 -9.25
C HIS A 169 14.33 11.25 -7.90
N GLU A 170 13.45 11.41 -6.90
CA GLU A 170 13.59 10.76 -5.59
C GLU A 170 13.22 9.26 -5.69
N VAL A 171 12.16 8.91 -6.42
CA VAL A 171 11.77 7.51 -6.65
C VAL A 171 12.87 6.77 -7.41
N ARG A 172 13.35 7.34 -8.53
CA ARG A 172 14.42 6.76 -9.33
C ARG A 172 15.72 6.69 -8.53
N GLY A 173 16.10 7.77 -7.85
CA GLY A 173 17.31 7.80 -7.02
C GLY A 173 17.29 6.79 -5.87
N MET A 174 16.16 6.62 -5.18
CA MET A 174 15.99 5.56 -4.17
C MET A 174 16.21 4.17 -4.78
N LEU A 175 15.60 3.89 -5.93
CA LEU A 175 15.71 2.58 -6.59
C LEU A 175 17.12 2.32 -7.15
N ASP A 176 17.79 3.36 -7.65
CA ASP A 176 19.17 3.27 -8.15
C ASP A 176 20.19 3.06 -7.01
N LEU A 177 19.94 3.61 -5.83
CA LEU A 177 20.79 3.50 -4.64
C LEU A 177 20.51 2.24 -3.80
N THR A 178 19.37 1.56 -4.03
CA THR A 178 19.02 0.35 -3.28
C THR A 178 19.32 -0.93 -4.05
N ASN A 179 19.76 -1.95 -3.30
CA ASN A 179 20.07 -3.25 -3.87
C ASN A 179 18.78 -4.01 -4.25
N PRO A 180 18.61 -4.44 -5.52
CA PRO A 180 17.43 -5.16 -5.99
C PRO A 180 17.24 -6.55 -5.35
N ASP A 181 18.28 -7.12 -4.73
CA ASP A 181 18.17 -8.39 -4.02
C ASP A 181 17.55 -8.25 -2.62
N TYR A 182 17.52 -7.02 -2.08
CA TYR A 182 17.08 -6.76 -0.69
C TYR A 182 15.87 -5.82 -0.60
N VAL A 183 15.70 -4.93 -1.58
CA VAL A 183 14.68 -3.90 -1.57
C VAL A 183 13.86 -3.98 -2.84
N TRP A 184 12.57 -4.13 -2.69
CA TRP A 184 11.57 -4.13 -3.77
C TRP A 184 10.91 -2.76 -3.89
N LEU A 185 9.70 -2.71 -4.41
CA LEU A 185 8.89 -1.51 -4.57
C LEU A 185 7.41 -1.86 -4.39
N THR A 186 6.69 -1.06 -3.62
CA THR A 186 5.23 -0.98 -3.64
C THR A 186 4.82 0.35 -4.28
N PRO A 187 4.63 0.43 -5.61
CA PRO A 187 4.12 1.63 -6.25
C PRO A 187 2.66 1.82 -5.89
N ASP A 188 2.28 3.05 -5.53
CA ASP A 188 0.91 3.50 -5.38
C ASP A 188 0.56 4.44 -6.54
N THR A 189 -0.45 4.07 -7.32
CA THR A 189 -0.81 4.78 -8.54
C THR A 189 -1.26 6.23 -8.29
N GLY A 190 -1.98 6.47 -7.20
CA GLY A 190 -2.44 7.81 -6.81
C GLY A 190 -1.29 8.69 -6.32
N HIS A 191 -0.40 8.14 -5.50
CA HIS A 191 0.77 8.88 -5.01
C HIS A 191 1.74 9.23 -6.14
N LEU A 192 2.00 8.31 -7.06
CA LEU A 192 2.81 8.59 -8.26
C LEU A 192 2.19 9.70 -9.11
N CYS A 193 0.87 9.61 -9.38
CA CYS A 193 0.15 10.64 -10.13
C CYS A 193 0.24 12.02 -9.44
N LEU A 194 -0.03 12.08 -8.13
CA LEU A 194 0.05 13.32 -7.34
C LEU A 194 1.49 13.85 -7.22
N GLY A 195 2.49 12.99 -7.32
CA GLY A 195 3.90 13.33 -7.41
C GLY A 195 4.33 13.87 -8.78
N GLY A 196 3.40 13.90 -9.76
CA GLY A 196 3.64 14.40 -11.13
C GLY A 196 4.17 13.33 -12.09
N MET A 197 4.15 12.06 -11.70
CA MET A 197 4.63 10.93 -12.50
C MET A 197 3.49 10.26 -13.27
N ASP A 198 3.84 9.56 -14.35
CA ASP A 198 2.95 8.58 -14.97
C ASP A 198 3.13 7.21 -14.27
N PRO A 199 2.12 6.71 -13.55
CA PRO A 199 2.24 5.42 -12.85
C PRO A 199 2.58 4.26 -13.79
N VAL A 200 2.03 4.24 -15.01
CA VAL A 200 2.29 3.18 -15.99
C VAL A 200 3.75 3.17 -16.39
N GLN A 201 4.32 4.35 -16.64
CA GLN A 201 5.73 4.47 -17.03
C GLN A 201 6.67 4.03 -15.90
N VAL A 202 6.44 4.52 -14.66
CA VAL A 202 7.26 4.14 -13.50
C VAL A 202 7.18 2.63 -13.25
N MET A 203 5.97 2.06 -13.29
CA MET A 203 5.80 0.63 -13.10
C MET A 203 6.44 -0.20 -14.21
N SER A 204 6.40 0.27 -15.45
CA SER A 204 7.07 -0.39 -16.59
C SER A 204 8.59 -0.40 -16.43
N ASP A 205 9.17 0.72 -16.00
CA ASP A 205 10.62 0.87 -15.83
C ASP A 205 11.17 -0.03 -14.71
N TYR A 206 10.37 -0.26 -13.67
CA TYR A 206 10.81 -1.00 -12.47
C TYR A 206 10.02 -2.29 -12.21
N LEU A 207 9.35 -2.84 -13.20
CA LEU A 207 8.48 -4.02 -13.04
C LEU A 207 9.13 -5.20 -12.30
N PRO A 208 10.42 -5.56 -12.55
CA PRO A 208 11.09 -6.65 -11.81
C PRO A 208 11.28 -6.38 -10.31
N ARG A 209 11.16 -5.11 -9.91
CA ARG A 209 11.29 -4.68 -8.52
C ARG A 209 9.94 -4.61 -7.79
N ILE A 210 8.81 -4.71 -8.51
CA ILE A 210 7.47 -4.55 -7.91
C ILE A 210 7.09 -5.81 -7.15
N ALA A 211 6.89 -5.65 -5.84
CA ALA A 211 6.44 -6.72 -4.95
C ALA A 211 4.92 -6.71 -4.76
N GLU A 212 4.31 -5.54 -4.81
CA GLU A 212 2.90 -5.25 -4.62
C GLU A 212 2.53 -3.98 -5.37
N VAL A 213 1.27 -3.83 -5.77
CA VAL A 213 0.76 -2.62 -6.44
C VAL A 213 -0.44 -2.08 -5.68
N HIS A 214 -0.40 -0.82 -5.28
CA HIS A 214 -1.56 -0.12 -4.73
C HIS A 214 -2.34 0.59 -5.84
N LEU A 215 -3.61 0.24 -5.94
CA LEU A 215 -4.57 0.96 -6.78
C LEU A 215 -5.27 2.04 -5.94
N LYS A 216 -4.80 3.24 -6.10
CA LYS A 216 -5.37 4.46 -5.52
C LYS A 216 -5.65 5.45 -6.64
N ASP A 217 -6.80 6.11 -6.63
CA ASP A 217 -7.12 7.14 -7.62
C ASP A 217 -7.10 8.55 -7.03
N THR A 218 -7.08 9.50 -7.89
CA THR A 218 -7.15 10.92 -7.61
C THR A 218 -7.98 11.61 -8.69
N TYR A 219 -8.13 12.92 -8.61
CA TYR A 219 -8.91 13.68 -9.59
C TYR A 219 -8.14 13.88 -10.90
N ALA A 220 -8.86 13.89 -12.01
CA ALA A 220 -8.30 14.12 -13.37
C ALA A 220 -7.42 15.38 -13.48
N LYS A 221 -7.68 16.41 -12.68
CA LYS A 221 -6.89 17.65 -12.65
C LYS A 221 -5.42 17.46 -12.24
N TYR A 222 -5.11 16.35 -11.57
CA TYR A 222 -3.74 16.03 -11.14
C TYR A 222 -2.95 15.23 -12.17
N ARG A 223 -3.61 14.60 -13.13
CA ARG A 223 -2.94 13.81 -14.18
C ARG A 223 -2.04 14.67 -15.03
N GLY A 224 -0.74 14.37 -15.06
CA GLY A 224 0.27 15.15 -15.78
C GLY A 224 0.54 16.52 -15.18
N ASN A 225 0.13 16.79 -13.95
CA ASN A 225 0.34 18.04 -13.24
C ASN A 225 1.43 17.87 -12.18
N ASN A 226 2.48 18.68 -12.28
CA ASN A 226 3.62 18.66 -11.34
C ASN A 226 3.35 19.40 -10.01
N ALA A 227 2.18 20.01 -9.85
CA ALA A 227 1.80 20.70 -8.62
C ALA A 227 1.19 19.70 -7.63
N THR A 228 2.01 19.14 -6.74
CA THR A 228 1.54 18.28 -5.66
C THR A 228 0.65 19.08 -4.69
N PRO A 229 -0.53 18.58 -4.35
CA PRO A 229 -1.38 19.22 -3.37
C PRO A 229 -0.73 19.22 -1.98
N THR A 230 -1.02 20.25 -1.18
CA THR A 230 -0.53 20.33 0.19
C THR A 230 -1.37 19.47 1.13
N ARG A 231 -0.79 19.10 2.30
CA ARG A 231 -1.56 18.44 3.38
C ARG A 231 -2.74 19.28 3.83
N GLU A 232 -2.60 20.61 3.87
CA GLU A 232 -3.69 21.52 4.22
C GLU A 232 -4.86 21.44 3.22
N GLN A 233 -4.57 21.36 1.91
CA GLN A 233 -5.60 21.16 0.89
C GLN A 233 -6.33 19.82 1.12
N HIS A 234 -5.57 18.74 1.35
CA HIS A 234 -6.13 17.44 1.63
C HIS A 234 -6.96 17.40 2.95
N THR A 235 -6.56 18.17 3.96
CA THR A 235 -7.35 18.27 5.21
C THR A 235 -8.71 18.93 4.99
N LYS A 236 -8.81 19.85 4.03
CA LYS A 236 -10.08 20.54 3.69
C LYS A 236 -10.97 19.69 2.79
N THR A 237 -10.38 19.02 1.83
CA THR A 237 -11.08 18.15 0.88
C THR A 237 -10.10 17.08 0.42
N SER A 238 -10.52 15.82 0.40
CA SER A 238 -9.66 14.73 -0.04
C SER A 238 -9.08 15.01 -1.42
N VAL A 239 -7.78 14.74 -1.59
CA VAL A 239 -7.12 14.76 -2.90
C VAL A 239 -7.25 13.42 -3.61
N TYR A 240 -7.70 12.40 -2.90
CA TYR A 240 -7.99 11.08 -3.43
C TYR A 240 -9.46 10.97 -3.83
N HIS A 241 -9.73 10.07 -4.73
CA HIS A 241 -11.06 9.78 -5.26
C HIS A 241 -11.26 8.27 -5.33
N ASN A 242 -12.48 7.81 -5.31
CA ASN A 242 -12.79 6.45 -5.72
C ASN A 242 -12.29 6.17 -7.14
N MET A 243 -11.97 4.91 -7.45
CA MET A 243 -11.54 4.52 -8.80
C MET A 243 -12.52 5.05 -9.86
N GLY A 244 -11.97 5.69 -10.90
CA GLY A 244 -12.76 6.41 -11.92
C GLY A 244 -12.74 7.93 -11.74
N GLY A 245 -11.99 8.48 -10.77
CA GLY A 245 -11.74 9.91 -10.61
C GLY A 245 -10.93 10.55 -11.74
N GLY A 246 -10.25 9.69 -12.52
CA GLY A 246 -9.60 10.04 -13.79
C GLY A 246 -8.16 10.55 -13.66
N GLY A 247 -7.60 10.53 -12.45
CA GLY A 247 -6.17 10.81 -12.25
C GLY A 247 -5.30 9.67 -12.80
N VAL A 248 -5.74 8.44 -12.63
CA VAL A 248 -5.01 7.23 -13.02
C VAL A 248 -5.72 6.50 -14.16
N ASP A 249 -4.94 5.99 -15.11
CA ASP A 249 -5.41 5.09 -16.16
C ASP A 249 -5.29 3.63 -15.71
N PHE A 250 -6.26 3.16 -14.93
CA PHE A 250 -6.25 1.79 -14.40
C PHE A 250 -6.33 0.72 -15.50
N VAL A 251 -6.93 1.04 -16.64
CA VAL A 251 -6.97 0.09 -17.78
C VAL A 251 -5.55 -0.12 -18.30
N ALA A 252 -4.77 0.96 -18.45
CA ALA A 252 -3.37 0.87 -18.87
C ALA A 252 -2.50 0.19 -17.80
N VAL A 253 -2.71 0.48 -16.50
CA VAL A 253 -2.02 -0.19 -15.38
C VAL A 253 -2.27 -1.71 -15.44
N MET A 254 -3.53 -2.14 -15.49
CA MET A 254 -3.86 -3.56 -15.52
C MET A 254 -3.38 -4.26 -16.80
N LYS A 255 -3.44 -3.56 -17.93
CA LYS A 255 -2.87 -4.07 -19.18
C LYS A 255 -1.37 -4.33 -19.05
N LEU A 256 -0.61 -3.41 -18.47
CA LEU A 256 0.82 -3.60 -18.22
C LEU A 256 1.07 -4.85 -17.37
N LEU A 257 0.38 -4.99 -16.23
CA LEU A 257 0.56 -6.11 -15.31
C LEU A 257 0.21 -7.47 -15.95
N ARG A 258 -0.85 -7.51 -16.77
CA ARG A 258 -1.27 -8.71 -17.48
C ARG A 258 -0.32 -9.09 -18.60
N ASP A 259 0.03 -8.14 -19.47
CA ASP A 259 0.94 -8.37 -20.60
C ASP A 259 2.35 -8.82 -20.15
N GLN A 260 2.79 -8.34 -19.01
CA GLN A 260 4.11 -8.65 -18.45
C GLN A 260 4.08 -9.83 -17.47
N HIS A 261 2.95 -10.52 -17.35
CA HIS A 261 2.79 -11.69 -16.49
C HIS A 261 3.19 -11.42 -15.02
N TYR A 262 2.80 -10.25 -14.51
CA TYR A 262 3.06 -9.89 -13.13
C TYR A 262 2.49 -10.94 -12.16
N LYS A 263 3.27 -11.26 -11.13
CA LYS A 263 2.89 -12.23 -10.08
C LYS A 263 2.94 -11.54 -8.73
N GLY A 264 1.78 -11.31 -8.15
CA GLY A 264 1.71 -10.66 -6.87
C GLY A 264 0.37 -10.02 -6.57
N TRP A 265 0.38 -9.14 -5.59
CA TRP A 265 -0.80 -8.48 -5.08
C TRP A 265 -1.11 -7.19 -5.82
N VAL A 266 -2.38 -6.99 -6.12
CA VAL A 266 -2.99 -5.72 -6.55
C VAL A 266 -3.99 -5.34 -5.46
N VAL A 267 -3.70 -4.27 -4.75
CA VAL A 267 -4.35 -3.91 -3.50
C VAL A 267 -5.09 -2.59 -3.65
N LEU A 268 -6.38 -2.59 -3.34
CA LEU A 268 -7.15 -1.35 -3.23
C LEU A 268 -6.65 -0.55 -2.03
N ASP A 269 -6.16 0.65 -2.28
CA ASP A 269 -5.79 1.60 -1.22
C ASP A 269 -6.71 2.81 -1.26
N MET A 270 -7.63 2.86 -0.30
CA MET A 270 -8.69 3.87 -0.21
C MET A 270 -8.55 4.61 1.10
N ASP A 271 -8.46 5.93 1.04
CA ASP A 271 -8.58 6.74 2.24
C ASP A 271 -10.02 6.77 2.74
N GLY A 272 -10.18 6.89 4.05
CA GLY A 272 -11.50 7.04 4.66
C GLY A 272 -12.22 8.29 4.16
N PRO A 273 -13.55 8.23 4.09
CA PRO A 273 -14.37 9.38 3.70
C PRO A 273 -14.19 10.53 4.70
N ARG A 274 -14.23 11.75 4.19
CA ARG A 274 -14.07 12.98 4.97
C ARG A 274 -15.28 13.86 4.84
N GLU A 275 -15.55 14.66 5.87
CA GLU A 275 -16.50 15.76 5.78
C GLU A 275 -16.07 16.70 4.63
N GLY A 276 -17.01 16.99 3.73
CA GLY A 276 -16.75 17.78 2.53
C GLY A 276 -16.34 16.98 1.29
N ASP A 277 -16.14 15.66 1.39
CA ASP A 277 -15.98 14.81 0.22
C ASP A 277 -17.29 14.74 -0.58
N ASP A 278 -17.18 14.62 -1.90
CA ASP A 278 -18.34 14.49 -2.78
C ASP A 278 -19.19 13.28 -2.36
N GLY A 279 -20.46 13.53 -2.11
CA GLY A 279 -21.41 12.49 -1.72
C GLY A 279 -21.53 12.21 -0.21
N PHE A 280 -20.61 12.71 0.63
CA PHE A 280 -20.67 12.50 2.08
C PHE A 280 -22.00 13.00 2.69
N GLU A 281 -22.42 14.20 2.32
CA GLU A 281 -23.68 14.78 2.76
C GLU A 281 -24.90 14.03 2.20
N ALA A 282 -24.79 13.44 1.00
CA ALA A 282 -25.86 12.67 0.37
C ALA A 282 -26.22 11.40 1.16
N ILE A 283 -25.27 10.84 1.92
CA ILE A 283 -25.49 9.70 2.83
C ILE A 283 -25.77 10.15 4.27
N GLY A 284 -26.11 11.41 4.49
CA GLY A 284 -26.42 11.97 5.80
C GLY A 284 -25.24 12.07 6.74
N GLY A 285 -24.03 12.16 6.23
CA GLY A 285 -22.80 12.24 7.02
C GLY A 285 -22.50 10.97 7.85
N ASN A 286 -23.06 9.82 7.49
CA ASN A 286 -22.83 8.56 8.21
C ASN A 286 -21.58 7.86 7.66
N LEU A 287 -20.50 7.85 8.45
CA LEU A 287 -19.21 7.29 8.05
C LEU A 287 -19.27 5.78 7.76
N ASP A 288 -20.09 5.02 8.44
CA ASP A 288 -20.20 3.57 8.20
C ASP A 288 -20.87 3.29 6.86
N LEU A 289 -21.89 4.07 6.49
CA LEU A 289 -22.49 4.01 5.15
C LEU A 289 -21.51 4.46 4.07
N ALA A 290 -20.71 5.50 4.35
CA ALA A 290 -19.68 5.96 3.43
C ALA A 290 -18.62 4.87 3.18
N ILE A 291 -18.16 4.16 4.22
CA ILE A 291 -17.23 3.04 4.08
C ILE A 291 -17.80 1.96 3.15
N ASP A 292 -19.05 1.56 3.36
CA ASP A 292 -19.72 0.56 2.54
C ASP A 292 -19.89 1.02 1.09
N ASP A 293 -20.23 2.30 0.87
CA ASP A 293 -20.37 2.89 -0.47
C ASP A 293 -19.03 2.94 -1.20
N TYR A 294 -17.95 3.36 -0.53
CA TYR A 294 -16.59 3.35 -1.09
C TYR A 294 -16.15 1.94 -1.47
N LEU A 295 -16.35 0.96 -0.58
CA LEU A 295 -16.04 -0.45 -0.89
C LEU A 295 -16.82 -0.94 -2.10
N ALA A 296 -18.14 -0.71 -2.11
CA ALA A 296 -19.00 -1.15 -3.19
C ALA A 296 -18.62 -0.52 -4.54
N HIS A 297 -18.32 0.78 -4.55
CA HIS A 297 -17.89 1.49 -5.75
C HIS A 297 -16.61 0.90 -6.33
N ASN A 298 -15.56 0.76 -5.51
CA ASN A 298 -14.26 0.29 -5.97
C ASN A 298 -14.28 -1.19 -6.36
N ILE A 299 -15.02 -2.04 -5.66
CA ILE A 299 -15.26 -3.44 -6.05
C ILE A 299 -16.01 -3.53 -7.38
N ASN A 300 -17.03 -2.71 -7.60
CA ASN A 300 -17.72 -2.66 -8.88
C ASN A 300 -16.82 -2.16 -10.02
N PHE A 301 -15.92 -1.22 -9.75
CA PHE A 301 -14.95 -0.76 -10.73
C PHE A 301 -14.01 -1.91 -11.14
N LEU A 302 -13.43 -2.62 -10.17
CA LEU A 302 -12.61 -3.82 -10.46
C LEU A 302 -13.38 -4.83 -11.33
N ARG A 303 -14.63 -5.13 -10.96
CA ARG A 303 -15.45 -6.13 -11.63
C ARG A 303 -15.89 -5.72 -13.03
N VAL A 304 -16.40 -4.50 -13.18
CA VAL A 304 -17.08 -4.06 -14.41
C VAL A 304 -16.11 -3.42 -15.40
N ILE A 305 -15.17 -2.63 -14.91
CA ILE A 305 -14.26 -1.88 -15.76
C ILE A 305 -12.98 -2.68 -16.02
N LEU A 306 -12.42 -3.30 -14.97
CA LEU A 306 -11.16 -4.03 -15.09
C LEU A 306 -11.35 -5.55 -15.32
N GLY A 307 -12.58 -6.04 -15.34
CA GLY A 307 -12.91 -7.43 -15.71
C GLY A 307 -12.53 -8.47 -14.65
N VAL A 308 -12.31 -8.06 -13.39
CA VAL A 308 -11.97 -8.99 -12.29
C VAL A 308 -13.19 -9.81 -11.88
N ASN A 309 -13.03 -11.12 -11.73
CA ASN A 309 -14.11 -12.08 -11.42
C ASN A 309 -14.51 -12.03 -9.93
N LEU A 310 -14.95 -10.87 -9.46
CA LEU A 310 -15.51 -10.69 -8.13
C LEU A 310 -17.03 -10.98 -8.11
N PRO A 311 -17.60 -11.43 -6.98
CA PRO A 311 -19.02 -11.64 -6.86
C PRO A 311 -19.79 -10.32 -7.04
N PRO A 312 -21.04 -10.36 -7.52
CA PRO A 312 -21.92 -9.19 -7.50
C PRO A 312 -22.24 -8.81 -6.05
N LEU A 313 -22.26 -7.52 -5.78
CA LEU A 313 -22.62 -6.96 -4.47
C LEU A 313 -24.12 -6.88 -4.29
#